data_58eac08e5f89b2a1924ce1eec7d28378
#
_entry.id   58eac08e5f89b2a1924ce1eec7d28378
#
_cell.length_a   1.000
_cell.length_b   1.000
_cell.length_c   1.000
_cell.angle_alpha   90.00
_cell.angle_beta   90.00
_cell.angle_gamma   90.00
#
_symmetry.space_group_name_H-M   'P 1'
#
loop_
_entity.id
_entity.type
_entity.pdbx_description
1 polymer ?
#
loop_
_entity_poly.entity_id
_entity_poly.type
_entity_poly.pdbx_seq_one_letter_code
_entity_poly.pdbx_strand_id
1 'polypeptide(L)'
;MAQIDGLRSHRTPLRRFLDRELSAGPKPLRDSYRAQHRADRVLLPPPGAGAEAGTVGTAIDQRLLLAFTAAAPVDEASLVGIELSGAFGERGAGLRMRAAGNELAVRLAETVHGLDLDSRDLPIDRGQDEEEDLARMLIVAAWYQVLARTSIGFAFTPLAIAALEDPSSFTLARLLELPHRDLVADVTAQLHQAARGPLQTLRARTRSGDCVGGPTFAGAQITADADIVVDGLLIDFKSGRRPLAEMSQRTAWQLTGYLLLDAADRYRIDSVGLYLTRSAVLASWPVDDYLALLGACRRDLAELRGVFAELLTGCRGQADARYFATDEETEHVRRLLQRLAPVAGPGCCPVCTQPLPESAHRTRSFCTTWCRQRAQVLRRRGLLPGGPVPLLPGSRRERQSLPDDADIVSLTARTPR
;
A
#
# COMPACT_ATOMS: atom_id res chain seq x y z
N MET A 1 5.74 -5.18 -2.78
CA MET A 1 6.89 -4.30 -2.44
C MET A 1 7.35 -3.42 -3.61
N ALA A 2 7.53 -3.94 -4.81
CA ALA A 2 8.03 -3.15 -5.95
C ALA A 2 7.12 -1.97 -6.34
N GLN A 3 5.79 -2.10 -6.25
CA GLN A 3 4.88 -0.97 -6.50
C GLN A 3 5.12 0.19 -5.52
N ILE A 4 5.24 -0.09 -4.23
CA ILE A 4 5.47 0.95 -3.21
C ILE A 4 6.80 1.66 -3.46
N ASP A 5 7.84 0.92 -3.84
CA ASP A 5 9.14 1.48 -4.19
C ASP A 5 9.05 2.31 -5.48
N GLY A 6 8.27 1.85 -6.46
CA GLY A 6 7.97 2.60 -7.68
C GLY A 6 7.24 3.92 -7.45
N LEU A 7 6.57 4.10 -6.32
CA LEU A 7 5.90 5.36 -5.97
C LEU A 7 6.81 6.39 -5.27
N ARG A 8 7.95 5.96 -4.70
CA ARG A 8 8.85 6.84 -3.93
C ARG A 8 9.59 7.85 -4.82
N SER A 9 10.06 7.42 -5.98
CA SER A 9 10.86 8.27 -6.86
C SER A 9 10.04 8.74 -8.07
N HIS A 10 10.10 10.03 -8.36
CA HIS A 10 9.54 10.60 -9.60
C HIS A 10 10.29 10.15 -10.88
N ARG A 11 11.35 9.38 -10.76
CA ARG A 11 12.14 8.82 -11.88
C ARG A 11 11.60 7.48 -12.36
N THR A 12 10.81 6.78 -11.54
CA THR A 12 10.28 5.46 -11.89
C THR A 12 9.17 5.53 -12.93
N PRO A 13 9.00 4.48 -13.75
CA PRO A 13 7.96 4.41 -14.76
C PRO A 13 6.56 4.61 -14.19
N LEU A 14 6.22 3.88 -13.14
CA LEU A 14 4.92 3.97 -12.47
C LEU A 14 4.63 5.40 -12.01
N ARG A 15 5.56 6.02 -11.27
CA ARG A 15 5.33 7.35 -10.74
C ARG A 15 5.21 8.40 -11.85
N ARG A 16 6.02 8.31 -12.90
CA ARG A 16 5.96 9.22 -14.06
C ARG A 16 4.65 9.08 -14.82
N PHE A 17 4.20 7.84 -15.00
CA PHE A 17 2.91 7.55 -15.63
C PHE A 17 1.77 8.19 -14.83
N LEU A 18 1.68 7.90 -13.53
CA LEU A 18 0.63 8.45 -12.66
C LEU A 18 0.68 9.99 -12.61
N ASP A 19 1.86 10.58 -12.49
CA ASP A 19 2.01 12.05 -12.51
C ASP A 19 1.52 12.69 -13.79
N ARG A 20 1.60 11.99 -14.93
CA ARG A 20 1.12 12.46 -16.23
C ARG A 20 -0.37 12.26 -16.42
N GLU A 21 -0.86 11.04 -16.17
CA GLU A 21 -2.25 10.67 -16.46
C GLU A 21 -3.24 11.25 -15.44
N LEU A 22 -2.84 11.35 -14.16
CA LEU A 22 -3.70 11.84 -13.09
C LEU A 22 -3.50 13.35 -12.89
N SER A 23 -4.04 14.13 -13.81
CA SER A 23 -3.76 15.56 -13.93
C SER A 23 -4.29 16.41 -12.77
N ALA A 24 -5.39 16.03 -12.12
CA ALA A 24 -5.95 16.76 -10.97
C ALA A 24 -5.12 16.56 -9.68
N GLY A 25 -4.32 15.49 -9.63
CA GLY A 25 -3.61 15.13 -8.39
C GLY A 25 -4.58 14.67 -7.29
N PRO A 26 -4.11 14.46 -6.06
CA PRO A 26 -4.90 13.81 -5.01
C PRO A 26 -5.88 14.74 -4.29
N LYS A 27 -5.91 16.06 -4.56
CA LYS A 27 -6.71 17.00 -3.76
C LYS A 27 -8.22 16.75 -3.86
N PRO A 28 -8.84 16.63 -5.06
CA PRO A 28 -10.27 16.38 -5.16
C PRO A 28 -10.68 15.06 -4.48
N LEU A 29 -9.89 14.01 -4.66
CA LEU A 29 -10.12 12.73 -3.99
C LEU A 29 -10.05 12.86 -2.47
N ARG A 30 -9.08 13.60 -1.92
CA ARG A 30 -8.99 13.85 -0.47
C ARG A 30 -10.19 14.63 0.06
N ASP A 31 -10.68 15.58 -0.70
CA ASP A 31 -11.84 16.37 -0.29
C ASP A 31 -13.11 15.48 -0.30
N SER A 32 -13.29 14.62 -1.30
CA SER A 32 -14.32 13.60 -1.36
C SER A 32 -14.21 12.59 -0.20
N TYR A 33 -13.00 12.10 0.07
CA TYR A 33 -12.73 11.22 1.20
C TYR A 33 -13.14 11.83 2.54
N ARG A 34 -12.76 13.08 2.78
CA ARG A 34 -13.13 13.80 4.02
C ARG A 34 -14.64 13.97 4.15
N ALA A 35 -15.36 14.17 3.05
CA ALA A 35 -16.80 14.25 3.06
C ALA A 35 -17.48 12.92 3.41
N GLN A 36 -16.88 11.79 3.04
CA GLN A 36 -17.35 10.45 3.39
C GLN A 36 -16.95 10.02 4.82
N HIS A 37 -15.85 10.58 5.35
CA HIS A 37 -15.35 10.21 6.68
C HIS A 37 -16.24 10.81 7.78
N ARG A 38 -17.15 10.00 8.28
CA ARG A 38 -18.02 10.32 9.43
C ARG A 38 -17.84 9.23 10.47
N ALA A 39 -16.95 9.45 11.42
CA ALA A 39 -16.69 8.52 12.52
C ALA A 39 -17.24 9.09 13.82
N ASP A 40 -18.03 8.32 14.53
CA ASP A 40 -18.51 8.67 15.87
C ASP A 40 -17.37 8.54 16.90
N ARG A 41 -16.47 7.59 16.67
CA ARG A 41 -15.35 7.28 17.55
C ARG A 41 -14.14 6.81 16.77
N VAL A 42 -12.95 7.21 17.23
CA VAL A 42 -11.65 6.69 16.74
C VAL A 42 -10.95 5.97 17.88
N LEU A 43 -10.60 4.70 17.68
CA LEU A 43 -9.76 3.94 18.60
C LEU A 43 -8.35 4.53 18.59
N LEU A 44 -7.85 4.90 19.76
CA LEU A 44 -6.48 5.34 19.91
C LEU A 44 -5.58 4.14 20.17
N PRO A 45 -4.38 4.06 19.56
CA PRO A 45 -3.43 3.02 19.90
C PRO A 45 -3.01 3.15 21.37
N PRO A 46 -2.70 2.04 22.04
CA PRO A 46 -2.25 2.06 23.42
C PRO A 46 -0.95 2.89 23.58
N PRO A 47 -0.72 3.51 24.74
CA PRO A 47 0.52 4.19 25.02
C PRO A 47 1.73 3.27 24.80
N GLY A 48 2.76 3.76 24.12
CA GLY A 48 3.97 2.95 23.83
C GLY A 48 3.91 2.07 22.59
N ALA A 49 2.73 1.85 21.98
CA ALA A 49 2.58 1.03 20.77
C ALA A 49 3.22 1.62 19.50
N GLY A 50 3.84 2.80 19.57
CA GLY A 50 4.37 3.49 18.37
C GLY A 50 5.40 2.67 17.59
N ALA A 51 6.28 1.92 18.27
CA ALA A 51 7.26 1.04 17.63
C ALA A 51 6.59 -0.17 16.94
N GLU A 52 5.45 -0.64 17.45
CA GLU A 52 4.70 -1.80 16.95
C GLU A 52 3.51 -1.42 16.06
N ALA A 53 3.36 -0.14 15.72
CA ALA A 53 2.21 0.31 14.94
C ALA A 53 2.10 -0.38 13.58
N GLY A 54 3.22 -0.69 12.94
CA GLY A 54 3.27 -1.45 11.69
C GLY A 54 2.85 -2.91 11.89
N THR A 55 3.32 -3.53 12.95
CA THR A 55 3.00 -4.92 13.34
C THR A 55 1.50 -5.07 13.63
N VAL A 56 0.93 -4.18 14.45
CA VAL A 56 -0.51 -4.15 14.72
C VAL A 56 -1.31 -3.93 13.45
N GLY A 57 -0.86 -3.01 12.56
CA GLY A 57 -1.47 -2.78 11.27
C GLY A 57 -1.54 -4.07 10.45
N THR A 58 -0.41 -4.75 10.29
CA THR A 58 -0.35 -6.03 9.56
C THR A 58 -1.25 -7.10 10.21
N ALA A 59 -1.24 -7.20 11.54
CA ALA A 59 -2.05 -8.20 12.25
C ALA A 59 -3.56 -7.97 12.07
N ILE A 60 -4.04 -6.73 12.17
CA ILE A 60 -5.46 -6.43 11.95
C ILE A 60 -5.86 -6.58 10.49
N ASP A 61 -5.01 -6.18 9.54
CA ASP A 61 -5.27 -6.36 8.11
C ASP A 61 -5.47 -7.85 7.80
N GLN A 62 -4.55 -8.71 8.28
CA GLN A 62 -4.66 -10.16 8.13
C GLN A 62 -5.92 -10.72 8.82
N ARG A 63 -6.23 -10.25 10.04
CA ARG A 63 -7.44 -10.70 10.76
C ARG A 63 -8.72 -10.35 10.00
N LEU A 64 -8.81 -9.15 9.45
CA LEU A 64 -9.96 -8.72 8.64
C LEU A 64 -10.06 -9.52 7.34
N LEU A 65 -8.93 -9.80 6.70
CA LEU A 65 -8.88 -10.65 5.52
C LEU A 65 -9.45 -12.04 5.81
N LEU A 66 -9.06 -12.66 6.94
CA LEU A 66 -9.56 -13.96 7.38
C LEU A 66 -11.07 -13.97 7.72
N ALA A 67 -11.69 -12.81 7.90
CA ALA A 67 -13.14 -12.73 8.05
C ALA A 67 -13.90 -12.87 6.72
N PHE A 68 -13.24 -12.68 5.60
CA PHE A 68 -13.83 -12.79 4.25
C PHE A 68 -13.43 -14.04 3.49
N THR A 69 -12.22 -14.55 3.73
CA THR A 69 -11.66 -15.67 2.97
C THR A 69 -10.73 -16.52 3.82
N ALA A 70 -10.78 -17.84 3.65
CA ALA A 70 -9.83 -18.77 4.25
C ALA A 70 -8.50 -18.89 3.47
N ALA A 71 -8.37 -18.18 2.34
CA ALA A 71 -7.15 -18.22 1.54
C ALA A 71 -5.97 -17.65 2.34
N ALA A 72 -4.81 -18.32 2.25
CA ALA A 72 -3.55 -17.94 2.86
C ALA A 72 -3.68 -17.58 4.36
N PRO A 73 -3.85 -18.57 5.26
CA PRO A 73 -3.90 -18.35 6.71
C PRO A 73 -2.64 -17.66 7.25
N VAL A 74 -1.53 -17.81 6.55
CA VAL A 74 -0.28 -17.07 6.76
C VAL A 74 0.09 -16.43 5.42
N ASP A 75 0.34 -15.12 5.42
CA ASP A 75 0.75 -14.42 4.20
C ASP A 75 2.14 -14.86 3.71
N GLU A 76 2.37 -14.74 2.40
CA GLU A 76 3.61 -15.19 1.77
C GLU A 76 4.86 -14.51 2.37
N ALA A 77 4.77 -13.21 2.72
CA ALA A 77 5.90 -12.50 3.30
C ALA A 77 6.25 -13.00 4.70
N SER A 78 5.26 -13.42 5.49
CA SER A 78 5.50 -14.08 6.78
C SER A 78 6.17 -15.44 6.59
N LEU A 79 5.72 -16.26 5.64
CA LEU A 79 6.35 -17.55 5.31
C LEU A 79 7.80 -17.37 4.85
N VAL A 80 8.06 -16.41 3.96
CA VAL A 80 9.43 -16.05 3.55
C VAL A 80 10.26 -15.60 4.76
N GLY A 81 9.69 -14.81 5.67
CA GLY A 81 10.37 -14.37 6.89
C GLY A 81 10.72 -15.54 7.83
N ILE A 82 9.82 -16.52 7.95
CA ILE A 82 10.07 -17.76 8.71
C ILE A 82 11.29 -18.50 8.13
N GLU A 83 11.31 -18.70 6.82
CA GLU A 83 12.44 -19.37 6.17
C GLU A 83 13.77 -18.60 6.34
N LEU A 84 13.75 -17.29 6.11
CA LEU A 84 14.93 -16.43 6.27
C LEU A 84 15.44 -16.39 7.70
N SER A 85 14.57 -16.57 8.70
CA SER A 85 14.94 -16.54 10.12
C SER A 85 15.94 -17.64 10.47
N GLY A 86 15.95 -18.75 9.74
CA GLY A 86 16.91 -19.83 9.93
C GLY A 86 18.38 -19.44 9.72
N ALA A 87 18.63 -18.37 8.96
CA ALA A 87 19.97 -17.82 8.73
C ALA A 87 20.26 -16.55 9.55
N PHE A 88 19.31 -16.12 10.41
CA PHE A 88 19.45 -14.89 11.20
C PHE A 88 20.14 -15.15 12.55
N GLY A 89 21.14 -14.32 12.87
CA GLY A 89 21.90 -14.42 14.12
C GLY A 89 22.81 -15.66 14.18
N GLU A 90 23.09 -16.14 15.39
CA GLU A 90 23.82 -17.38 15.57
C GLU A 90 23.01 -18.58 15.08
N ARG A 91 23.71 -19.59 14.55
CA ARG A 91 23.08 -20.76 13.92
C ARG A 91 22.02 -21.45 14.80
N GLY A 92 22.26 -21.51 16.11
CA GLY A 92 21.30 -22.11 17.06
C GLY A 92 20.01 -21.30 17.20
N ALA A 93 20.11 -19.97 17.33
CA ALA A 93 18.97 -19.08 17.44
C ALA A 93 18.14 -19.07 16.16
N GLY A 94 18.76 -18.95 14.99
CA GLY A 94 18.08 -18.96 13.71
C GLY A 94 17.25 -20.24 13.49
N LEU A 95 17.84 -21.40 13.75
CA LEU A 95 17.14 -22.68 13.60
C LEU A 95 15.91 -22.79 14.54
N ARG A 96 16.02 -22.27 15.77
CA ARG A 96 14.91 -22.23 16.72
C ARG A 96 13.81 -21.28 16.27
N MET A 97 14.18 -20.08 15.79
CA MET A 97 13.21 -19.14 15.22
C MET A 97 12.42 -19.77 14.07
N ARG A 98 13.12 -20.43 13.12
CA ARG A 98 12.46 -21.10 12.00
C ARG A 98 11.56 -22.24 12.47
N ALA A 99 12.00 -23.06 13.43
CA ALA A 99 11.17 -24.15 13.95
C ALA A 99 9.89 -23.62 14.59
N ALA A 100 9.99 -22.63 15.51
CA ALA A 100 8.83 -21.99 16.12
C ALA A 100 7.91 -21.28 15.11
N GLY A 101 8.49 -20.70 14.05
CA GLY A 101 7.72 -20.12 12.95
C GLY A 101 6.93 -21.13 12.14
N ASN A 102 7.52 -22.30 11.87
CA ASN A 102 6.82 -23.39 11.18
C ASN A 102 5.68 -23.98 12.04
N GLU A 103 5.89 -24.14 13.34
CA GLU A 103 4.82 -24.54 14.27
C GLU A 103 3.70 -23.48 14.31
N LEU A 104 4.04 -22.18 14.31
CA LEU A 104 3.07 -21.09 14.22
C LEU A 104 2.24 -21.17 12.95
N ALA A 105 2.88 -21.41 11.79
CA ALA A 105 2.19 -21.50 10.51
C ALA A 105 1.16 -22.66 10.50
N VAL A 106 1.54 -23.82 11.05
CA VAL A 106 0.63 -24.97 11.20
C VAL A 106 -0.53 -24.61 12.11
N ARG A 107 -0.26 -24.03 13.29
CA ARG A 107 -1.32 -23.67 14.25
C ARG A 107 -2.27 -22.60 13.71
N LEU A 108 -1.74 -21.60 12.97
CA LEU A 108 -2.57 -20.62 12.27
C LEU A 108 -3.46 -21.28 11.21
N ALA A 109 -2.92 -22.20 10.41
CA ALA A 109 -3.68 -22.91 9.40
C ALA A 109 -4.83 -23.72 10.03
N GLU A 110 -4.57 -24.43 11.11
CA GLU A 110 -5.59 -25.19 11.87
C GLU A 110 -6.66 -24.24 12.43
N THR A 111 -6.26 -23.13 13.05
CA THR A 111 -7.18 -22.15 13.62
C THR A 111 -8.08 -21.53 12.54
N VAL A 112 -7.48 -21.15 11.39
CA VAL A 112 -8.23 -20.54 10.29
C VAL A 112 -9.15 -21.55 9.60
N HIS A 113 -8.73 -22.81 9.50
CA HIS A 113 -9.59 -23.88 8.97
C HIS A 113 -10.84 -24.11 9.84
N GLY A 114 -10.73 -23.85 11.14
CA GLY A 114 -11.85 -23.91 12.07
C GLY A 114 -12.78 -22.67 12.06
N LEU A 115 -12.46 -21.62 11.27
CA LEU A 115 -13.35 -20.47 11.15
C LEU A 115 -14.55 -20.79 10.28
N ASP A 116 -15.74 -20.49 10.78
CA ASP A 116 -16.97 -20.58 9.99
C ASP A 116 -17.14 -19.31 9.14
N LEU A 117 -16.64 -19.39 7.89
CA LEU A 117 -16.79 -18.29 6.92
C LEU A 117 -18.23 -18.16 6.39
N ASP A 118 -19.09 -19.13 6.61
CA ASP A 118 -20.47 -19.10 6.15
C ASP A 118 -21.39 -18.38 7.15
N SER A 119 -20.97 -18.19 8.39
CA SER A 119 -21.75 -17.45 9.41
C SER A 119 -22.02 -15.99 9.00
N ARG A 120 -21.17 -15.44 8.15
CA ARG A 120 -21.25 -14.06 7.61
C ARG A 120 -21.26 -12.94 8.65
N ASP A 121 -21.03 -13.25 9.91
CA ASP A 121 -20.93 -12.26 10.96
C ASP A 121 -19.48 -11.90 11.28
N LEU A 122 -19.27 -10.69 11.76
CA LEU A 122 -18.02 -10.21 12.33
C LEU A 122 -18.28 -9.73 13.78
N PRO A 123 -17.44 -10.13 14.74
CA PRO A 123 -16.45 -11.21 14.68
C PRO A 123 -17.15 -12.54 14.44
N ILE A 124 -16.52 -13.44 13.70
CA ILE A 124 -16.99 -14.83 13.63
C ILE A 124 -17.07 -15.34 15.05
N ASP A 125 -18.16 -16.04 15.39
CA ASP A 125 -18.54 -16.41 16.74
C ASP A 125 -17.43 -17.20 17.48
N ARG A 126 -16.55 -16.46 18.11
CA ARG A 126 -15.42 -16.97 18.89
C ARG A 126 -15.42 -16.34 20.27
N GLY A 127 -15.00 -17.12 21.26
CA GLY A 127 -14.74 -16.59 22.58
C GLY A 127 -13.65 -15.51 22.56
N GLN A 128 -13.71 -14.59 23.50
CA GLN A 128 -12.71 -13.51 23.59
C GLN A 128 -11.28 -14.07 23.69
N ASP A 129 -11.09 -15.13 24.49
CA ASP A 129 -9.77 -15.77 24.67
C ASP A 129 -9.24 -16.36 23.36
N GLU A 130 -10.11 -16.96 22.54
CA GLU A 130 -9.74 -17.50 21.24
C GLU A 130 -9.36 -16.39 20.24
N GLU A 131 -10.06 -15.25 20.26
CA GLU A 131 -9.69 -14.09 19.44
C GLU A 131 -8.37 -13.46 19.89
N GLU A 132 -8.12 -13.40 21.20
CA GLU A 132 -6.83 -12.92 21.71
C GLU A 132 -5.69 -13.86 21.33
N ASP A 133 -5.90 -15.18 21.35
CA ASP A 133 -4.92 -16.16 20.89
C ASP A 133 -4.64 -16.01 19.40
N LEU A 134 -5.66 -15.83 18.57
CA LEU A 134 -5.47 -15.57 17.14
C LEU A 134 -4.74 -14.25 16.92
N ALA A 135 -5.09 -13.19 17.64
CA ALA A 135 -4.40 -11.90 17.54
C ALA A 135 -2.90 -12.03 17.92
N ARG A 136 -2.56 -12.82 18.96
CA ARG A 136 -1.16 -13.12 19.31
C ARG A 136 -0.42 -13.78 18.16
N MET A 137 -1.01 -14.81 17.56
CA MET A 137 -0.42 -15.52 16.42
C MET A 137 -0.19 -14.58 15.23
N LEU A 138 -1.15 -13.70 14.92
CA LEU A 138 -1.04 -12.74 13.83
C LEU A 138 0.00 -11.65 14.09
N ILE A 139 0.14 -11.17 15.33
CA ILE A 139 1.22 -10.23 15.71
C ILE A 139 2.58 -10.90 15.50
N VAL A 140 2.72 -12.16 15.93
CA VAL A 140 3.96 -12.91 15.75
C VAL A 140 4.26 -13.15 14.26
N ALA A 141 3.26 -13.51 13.45
CA ALA A 141 3.41 -13.65 12.00
C ALA A 141 3.87 -12.32 11.36
N ALA A 142 3.32 -11.18 11.83
CA ALA A 142 3.74 -9.87 11.37
C ALA A 142 5.21 -9.55 11.71
N TRP A 143 5.76 -10.03 12.83
CA TRP A 143 7.20 -9.90 13.11
C TRP A 143 8.05 -10.68 12.10
N TYR A 144 7.67 -11.90 11.72
CA TYR A 144 8.37 -12.62 10.64
C TYR A 144 8.28 -11.87 9.31
N GLN A 145 7.12 -11.25 9.00
CA GLN A 145 6.96 -10.44 7.80
C GLN A 145 7.97 -9.27 7.76
N VAL A 146 8.34 -8.70 8.93
CA VAL A 146 9.38 -7.66 8.98
C VAL A 146 10.69 -8.16 8.42
N LEU A 147 11.09 -9.42 8.68
CA LEU A 147 12.35 -9.99 8.15
C LEU A 147 12.34 -10.10 6.62
N ALA A 148 11.22 -10.49 6.04
CA ALA A 148 11.08 -10.54 4.58
C ALA A 148 11.23 -9.15 3.92
N ARG A 149 10.95 -8.08 4.67
CA ARG A 149 11.04 -6.69 4.20
C ARG A 149 12.37 -6.04 4.52
N THR A 150 12.93 -6.27 5.71
CA THR A 150 14.17 -5.66 6.19
C THR A 150 14.78 -6.42 7.36
N SER A 151 15.99 -6.93 7.17
CA SER A 151 16.73 -7.61 8.24
C SER A 151 17.09 -6.69 9.41
N ILE A 152 17.36 -5.41 9.13
CA ILE A 152 17.68 -4.42 10.18
C ILE A 152 16.44 -4.20 11.06
N GLY A 153 15.26 -3.99 10.47
CA GLY A 153 14.01 -3.82 11.23
C GLY A 153 13.68 -5.05 12.09
N PHE A 154 13.95 -6.23 11.55
CA PHE A 154 13.69 -7.50 12.27
C PHE A 154 14.52 -7.63 13.55
N ALA A 155 15.78 -7.21 13.55
CA ALA A 155 16.65 -7.28 14.72
C ALA A 155 16.09 -6.55 15.95
N PHE A 156 15.18 -5.60 15.76
CA PHE A 156 14.53 -4.85 16.83
C PHE A 156 13.15 -5.39 17.21
N THR A 157 12.69 -6.48 16.61
CA THR A 157 11.42 -7.11 17.01
C THR A 157 11.59 -7.87 18.33
N PRO A 158 10.53 -7.93 19.17
CA PRO A 158 10.57 -8.76 20.38
C PRO A 158 10.93 -10.22 20.11
N LEU A 159 10.51 -10.76 18.97
CA LEU A 159 10.85 -12.11 18.51
C LEU A 159 12.35 -12.29 18.36
N ALA A 160 13.02 -11.43 17.62
CA ALA A 160 14.46 -11.54 17.37
C ALA A 160 15.26 -11.34 18.66
N ILE A 161 14.87 -10.36 19.49
CA ILE A 161 15.52 -10.09 20.78
C ILE A 161 15.44 -11.32 21.68
N ALA A 162 14.23 -11.88 21.91
CA ALA A 162 14.08 -13.04 22.78
C ALA A 162 14.82 -14.29 22.28
N ALA A 163 14.83 -14.51 20.95
CA ALA A 163 15.55 -15.65 20.38
C ALA A 163 17.07 -15.54 20.48
N LEU A 164 17.60 -14.32 20.47
CA LEU A 164 19.05 -14.07 20.60
C LEU A 164 19.51 -14.07 22.07
N GLU A 165 18.66 -13.63 23.00
CA GLU A 165 18.95 -13.61 24.43
C GLU A 165 18.98 -15.02 25.04
N ASP A 166 18.02 -15.87 24.70
CA ASP A 166 17.97 -17.27 25.18
C ASP A 166 17.47 -18.23 24.10
N PRO A 167 18.37 -18.63 23.18
CA PRO A 167 18.01 -19.57 22.11
C PRO A 167 17.52 -20.93 22.63
N SER A 168 17.98 -21.35 23.82
CA SER A 168 17.70 -22.69 24.35
C SER A 168 16.24 -22.85 24.79
N SER A 169 15.62 -21.81 25.32
CA SER A 169 14.23 -21.78 25.76
C SER A 169 13.25 -21.30 24.69
N PHE A 170 13.70 -20.94 23.50
CA PHE A 170 12.87 -20.37 22.44
C PHE A 170 11.99 -21.44 21.79
N THR A 171 10.70 -21.41 22.10
CA THR A 171 9.65 -22.31 21.62
C THR A 171 8.45 -21.51 21.11
N LEU A 172 7.50 -22.15 20.41
CA LEU A 172 6.26 -21.49 20.01
C LEU A 172 5.48 -20.96 21.24
N ALA A 173 5.41 -21.73 22.34
CA ALA A 173 4.72 -21.28 23.55
C ALA A 173 5.35 -19.98 24.07
N ARG A 174 6.66 -19.91 24.20
CA ARG A 174 7.37 -18.70 24.62
C ARG A 174 7.17 -17.54 23.63
N LEU A 175 7.19 -17.83 22.33
CA LEU A 175 6.98 -16.86 21.29
C LEU A 175 5.59 -16.20 21.37
N LEU A 176 4.55 -16.96 21.68
CA LEU A 176 3.17 -16.45 21.83
C LEU A 176 2.95 -15.65 23.13
N GLU A 177 3.86 -15.70 24.09
CA GLU A 177 3.84 -14.85 25.29
C GLU A 177 4.43 -13.45 25.05
N LEU A 178 5.23 -13.26 23.98
CA LEU A 178 5.94 -12.00 23.72
C LEU A 178 5.01 -10.82 23.36
N PRO A 179 3.89 -11.01 22.61
CA PRO A 179 3.01 -9.91 22.31
C PRO A 179 2.41 -9.29 23.58
N HIS A 180 2.70 -7.99 23.78
CA HIS A 180 2.16 -7.28 24.94
C HIS A 180 0.63 -7.29 24.89
N ARG A 181 -0.02 -7.51 26.06
CA ARG A 181 -1.48 -7.58 26.18
C ARG A 181 -2.23 -6.40 25.54
N ASP A 182 -1.65 -5.20 25.61
CA ASP A 182 -2.29 -3.99 25.04
C ASP A 182 -2.29 -4.02 23.51
N LEU A 183 -1.30 -4.64 22.87
CA LEU A 183 -1.27 -4.81 21.40
C LEU A 183 -2.33 -5.83 20.97
N VAL A 184 -2.47 -6.92 21.73
CA VAL A 184 -3.49 -7.94 21.51
C VAL A 184 -4.87 -7.31 21.64
N ALA A 185 -5.11 -6.58 22.74
CA ALA A 185 -6.36 -5.87 22.97
C ALA A 185 -6.65 -4.81 21.88
N ASP A 186 -5.63 -4.16 21.34
CA ASP A 186 -5.80 -3.20 20.24
C ASP A 186 -6.26 -3.88 18.94
N VAL A 187 -5.71 -5.04 18.60
CA VAL A 187 -6.15 -5.83 17.42
C VAL A 187 -7.60 -6.30 17.60
N THR A 188 -7.94 -6.89 18.74
CA THR A 188 -9.32 -7.37 19.02
C THR A 188 -10.32 -6.22 19.07
N ALA A 189 -9.95 -5.07 19.65
CA ALA A 189 -10.82 -3.89 19.68
C ALA A 189 -11.13 -3.35 18.26
N GLN A 190 -10.15 -3.35 17.36
CA GLN A 190 -10.36 -2.95 15.96
C GLN A 190 -11.26 -3.93 15.22
N LEU A 191 -11.13 -5.23 15.48
CA LEU A 191 -12.05 -6.26 14.94
C LEU A 191 -13.49 -6.04 15.43
N HIS A 192 -13.68 -5.86 16.75
CA HIS A 192 -15.00 -5.59 17.30
C HIS A 192 -15.62 -4.30 16.79
N GLN A 193 -14.79 -3.30 16.46
CA GLN A 193 -15.28 -2.08 15.82
C GLN A 193 -15.70 -2.34 14.38
N ALA A 194 -14.95 -3.15 13.63
CA ALA A 194 -15.31 -3.57 12.28
C ALA A 194 -16.65 -4.31 12.24
N ALA A 195 -16.93 -5.14 13.26
CA ALA A 195 -18.17 -5.88 13.42
C ALA A 195 -19.42 -5.00 13.64
N ARG A 196 -19.25 -3.71 13.93
CA ARG A 196 -20.35 -2.75 14.13
C ARG A 196 -20.44 -1.72 13.00
N GLY A 197 -19.60 -1.86 12.00
CA GLY A 197 -19.44 -0.88 10.93
C GLY A 197 -19.83 -1.41 9.54
N PRO A 198 -19.51 -0.66 8.49
CA PRO A 198 -19.85 -1.00 7.11
C PRO A 198 -19.21 -2.30 6.63
N LEU A 199 -18.10 -2.74 7.22
CA LEU A 199 -17.47 -4.03 6.90
C LEU A 199 -18.37 -5.21 7.26
N GLN A 200 -19.10 -5.16 8.38
CA GLN A 200 -20.10 -6.16 8.73
C GLN A 200 -21.21 -6.24 7.68
N THR A 201 -21.73 -5.08 7.24
CA THR A 201 -22.76 -5.04 6.19
C THR A 201 -22.22 -5.61 4.88
N LEU A 202 -20.99 -5.29 4.51
CA LEU A 202 -20.34 -5.84 3.33
C LEU A 202 -20.18 -7.36 3.45
N ARG A 203 -19.66 -7.84 4.60
CA ARG A 203 -19.45 -9.26 4.87
C ARG A 203 -20.76 -10.05 4.81
N ALA A 204 -21.83 -9.54 5.43
CA ALA A 204 -23.12 -10.23 5.48
C ALA A 204 -23.77 -10.45 4.09
N ARG A 205 -23.51 -9.58 3.13
CA ARG A 205 -24.06 -9.68 1.77
C ARG A 205 -23.17 -10.41 0.76
N THR A 206 -21.88 -10.65 1.10
CA THR A 206 -20.90 -11.21 0.17
C THR A 206 -20.61 -12.67 0.50
N ARG A 207 -20.48 -13.52 -0.53
CA ARG A 207 -20.05 -14.90 -0.36
C ARG A 207 -18.53 -14.98 -0.29
N SER A 208 -18.00 -15.98 0.41
CA SER A 208 -16.54 -16.22 0.47
C SER A 208 -15.91 -16.45 -0.91
N GLY A 209 -16.65 -17.07 -1.84
CA GLY A 209 -16.22 -17.26 -3.23
C GLY A 209 -16.10 -15.99 -4.07
N ASP A 210 -16.76 -14.90 -3.65
CA ASP A 210 -16.69 -13.59 -4.32
C ASP A 210 -15.61 -12.69 -3.70
N CYS A 211 -14.78 -13.25 -2.79
CA CYS A 211 -13.71 -12.55 -2.11
C CYS A 211 -12.35 -13.09 -2.53
N VAL A 212 -11.41 -12.21 -2.80
CA VAL A 212 -10.02 -12.56 -3.08
C VAL A 212 -9.13 -11.82 -2.10
N GLY A 213 -8.59 -12.56 -1.11
CA GLY A 213 -7.64 -12.02 -0.15
C GLY A 213 -6.22 -11.99 -0.71
N GLY A 214 -5.49 -10.91 -0.45
CA GLY A 214 -4.13 -10.73 -0.92
C GLY A 214 -3.99 -10.85 -2.44
N PRO A 215 -4.83 -10.17 -3.27
CA PRO A 215 -4.76 -10.32 -4.72
C PRO A 215 -3.38 -9.94 -5.22
N THR A 216 -2.70 -10.91 -5.84
CA THR A 216 -1.43 -10.72 -6.52
C THR A 216 -1.69 -10.48 -8.00
N PHE A 217 -1.07 -9.45 -8.56
CA PHE A 217 -1.26 -9.11 -9.96
C PHE A 217 -0.29 -9.94 -10.82
N ALA A 218 -0.62 -11.24 -10.96
CA ALA A 218 0.20 -12.20 -11.69
C ALA A 218 0.37 -11.78 -13.15
N GLY A 219 1.63 -11.83 -13.63
CA GLY A 219 1.98 -11.38 -14.98
C GLY A 219 2.31 -9.89 -15.08
N ALA A 220 2.09 -9.11 -14.03
CA ALA A 220 2.56 -7.73 -13.99
C ALA A 220 4.09 -7.67 -13.88
N GLN A 221 4.70 -6.67 -14.52
CA GLN A 221 6.15 -6.45 -14.47
C GLN A 221 6.63 -5.90 -13.12
N ILE A 222 5.71 -5.45 -12.28
CA ILE A 222 5.96 -4.95 -10.93
C ILE A 222 5.07 -5.73 -9.97
N THR A 223 5.68 -6.28 -8.91
CA THR A 223 4.92 -7.00 -7.88
C THR A 223 4.17 -6.02 -6.98
N ALA A 224 2.93 -6.34 -6.71
CA ALA A 224 2.07 -5.62 -5.78
C ALA A 224 1.09 -6.59 -5.14
N ASP A 225 0.80 -6.35 -3.87
CA ASP A 225 -0.17 -7.10 -3.09
C ASP A 225 -1.18 -6.09 -2.56
N ALA A 226 -2.44 -6.23 -2.94
CA ALA A 226 -3.53 -5.49 -2.34
C ALA A 226 -4.12 -6.29 -1.18
N ASP A 227 -4.86 -5.63 -0.28
CA ASP A 227 -5.35 -6.33 0.90
C ASP A 227 -6.50 -7.28 0.53
N ILE A 228 -7.55 -6.79 -0.13
CA ILE A 228 -8.70 -7.63 -0.50
C ILE A 228 -9.49 -7.04 -1.68
N VAL A 229 -10.08 -7.92 -2.49
CA VAL A 229 -11.18 -7.59 -3.40
C VAL A 229 -12.42 -8.35 -2.95
N VAL A 230 -13.52 -7.63 -2.73
CA VAL A 230 -14.81 -8.15 -2.26
C VAL A 230 -15.89 -7.74 -3.24
N ASP A 231 -16.41 -8.67 -4.03
CA ASP A 231 -17.48 -8.42 -5.01
C ASP A 231 -17.18 -7.18 -5.89
N GLY A 232 -16.02 -7.15 -6.52
CA GLY A 232 -15.55 -6.04 -7.37
C GLY A 232 -15.00 -4.83 -6.62
N LEU A 233 -15.21 -4.71 -5.31
CA LEU A 233 -14.65 -3.63 -4.51
C LEU A 233 -13.24 -3.96 -4.01
N LEU A 234 -12.25 -3.26 -4.54
CA LEU A 234 -10.87 -3.29 -4.02
C LEU A 234 -10.78 -2.45 -2.75
N ILE A 235 -10.40 -3.06 -1.64
CA ILE A 235 -10.25 -2.37 -0.36
C ILE A 235 -8.79 -2.43 0.09
N ASP A 236 -8.26 -1.30 0.53
CA ASP A 236 -6.98 -1.18 1.21
C ASP A 236 -7.24 -0.77 2.67
N PHE A 237 -6.69 -1.53 3.62
CA PHE A 237 -6.88 -1.31 5.05
C PHE A 237 -5.87 -0.32 5.60
N LYS A 238 -6.32 0.54 6.52
CA LYS A 238 -5.44 1.51 7.20
C LYS A 238 -5.76 1.59 8.68
N SER A 239 -4.75 1.34 9.52
CA SER A 239 -4.82 1.38 10.98
C SER A 239 -4.16 2.63 11.59
N GLY A 240 -4.00 3.68 10.80
CA GLY A 240 -3.30 4.89 11.22
C GLY A 240 -4.04 5.69 12.30
N ARG A 241 -3.27 6.43 13.11
CA ARG A 241 -3.78 7.26 14.21
C ARG A 241 -4.55 8.50 13.73
N ARG A 242 -4.37 8.90 12.47
CA ARG A 242 -4.95 10.12 11.89
C ARG A 242 -5.78 9.76 10.67
N PRO A 243 -7.01 9.28 10.86
CA PRO A 243 -7.83 8.77 9.76
C PRO A 243 -7.93 9.74 8.58
N LEU A 244 -8.14 11.04 8.85
CA LEU A 244 -8.26 12.05 7.79
C LEU A 244 -6.98 12.29 6.97
N ALA A 245 -5.83 11.79 7.42
CA ALA A 245 -4.56 11.89 6.70
C ALA A 245 -4.26 10.65 5.86
N GLU A 246 -5.01 9.55 6.03
CA GLU A 246 -4.74 8.27 5.36
C GLU A 246 -4.92 8.36 3.83
N MET A 247 -5.85 9.16 3.32
CA MET A 247 -5.93 9.45 1.90
C MET A 247 -4.83 10.44 1.48
N SER A 248 -3.60 9.98 1.52
CA SER A 248 -2.43 10.69 1.03
C SER A 248 -2.29 10.57 -0.49
N GLN A 249 -1.37 11.34 -1.08
CA GLN A 249 -1.01 11.13 -2.49
C GLN A 249 -0.49 9.70 -2.73
N ARG A 250 0.28 9.17 -1.80
CA ARG A 250 0.83 7.81 -1.90
C ARG A 250 -0.28 6.78 -1.91
N THR A 251 -1.27 6.89 -1.02
CA THR A 251 -2.43 6.00 -0.95
C THR A 251 -3.24 6.04 -2.24
N ALA A 252 -3.54 7.25 -2.75
CA ALA A 252 -4.23 7.41 -4.03
C ALA A 252 -3.47 6.74 -5.18
N TRP A 253 -2.15 6.92 -5.24
CA TRP A 253 -1.30 6.30 -6.27
C TRP A 253 -1.16 4.79 -6.08
N GLN A 254 -1.20 4.29 -4.85
CA GLN A 254 -1.17 2.87 -4.53
C GLN A 254 -2.44 2.19 -5.06
N LEU A 255 -3.61 2.70 -4.72
CA LEU A 255 -4.90 2.19 -5.23
C LEU A 255 -4.97 2.23 -6.76
N THR A 256 -4.55 3.35 -7.37
CA THR A 256 -4.49 3.44 -8.84
C THR A 256 -3.50 2.42 -9.42
N GLY A 257 -2.38 2.22 -8.76
CA GLY A 257 -1.40 1.22 -9.20
C GLY A 257 -1.98 -0.19 -9.21
N TYR A 258 -2.78 -0.57 -8.23
CA TYR A 258 -3.49 -1.86 -8.22
C TYR A 258 -4.45 -1.99 -9.41
N LEU A 259 -5.24 -0.94 -9.70
CA LEU A 259 -6.12 -0.94 -10.87
C LEU A 259 -5.37 -1.13 -12.19
N LEU A 260 -4.19 -0.51 -12.34
CA LEU A 260 -3.39 -0.59 -13.56
C LEU A 260 -2.66 -1.93 -13.71
N LEU A 261 -2.27 -2.55 -12.59
CA LEU A 261 -1.56 -3.82 -12.60
C LEU A 261 -2.48 -5.01 -12.88
N ASP A 262 -3.78 -4.86 -12.65
CA ASP A 262 -4.80 -5.84 -13.09
C ASP A 262 -5.11 -5.69 -14.60
N ALA A 263 -4.05 -5.79 -15.43
CA ALA A 263 -4.15 -5.55 -16.87
C ALA A 263 -5.12 -6.50 -17.59
N ALA A 264 -5.26 -7.72 -17.07
CA ALA A 264 -6.16 -8.74 -17.62
C ALA A 264 -7.59 -8.64 -17.07
N ASP A 265 -7.89 -7.65 -16.25
CA ASP A 265 -9.18 -7.49 -15.56
C ASP A 265 -9.64 -8.75 -14.81
N ARG A 266 -8.67 -9.44 -14.20
CA ARG A 266 -8.90 -10.72 -13.54
C ARG A 266 -9.84 -10.59 -12.35
N TYR A 267 -9.71 -9.50 -11.63
CA TYR A 267 -10.44 -9.26 -10.39
C TYR A 267 -11.74 -8.49 -10.61
N ARG A 268 -12.01 -8.04 -11.85
CA ARG A 268 -13.22 -7.27 -12.22
C ARG A 268 -13.49 -6.12 -11.26
N ILE A 269 -12.45 -5.34 -10.97
CA ILE A 269 -12.54 -4.24 -10.00
C ILE A 269 -13.37 -3.12 -10.62
N ASP A 270 -14.53 -2.87 -10.03
CA ASP A 270 -15.47 -1.80 -10.44
C ASP A 270 -15.49 -0.63 -9.45
N SER A 271 -14.97 -0.86 -8.23
CA SER A 271 -14.94 0.13 -7.16
C SER A 271 -13.64 0.04 -6.38
N VAL A 272 -13.19 1.16 -5.83
CA VAL A 272 -12.04 1.23 -4.94
C VAL A 272 -12.43 1.83 -3.61
N GLY A 273 -11.88 1.31 -2.52
CA GLY A 273 -12.18 1.72 -1.17
C GLY A 273 -10.95 1.80 -0.27
N LEU A 274 -11.09 2.61 0.76
CA LEU A 274 -10.17 2.70 1.88
C LEU A 274 -10.95 2.43 3.15
N TYR A 275 -10.61 1.36 3.86
CA TYR A 275 -11.20 1.06 5.13
C TYR A 275 -10.27 1.44 6.28
N LEU A 276 -10.81 2.22 7.22
CA LEU A 276 -10.10 2.73 8.37
C LEU A 276 -10.45 1.89 9.59
N THR A 277 -9.57 1.00 9.99
CA THR A 277 -9.83 0.00 11.03
C THR A 277 -10.12 0.64 12.40
N ARG A 278 -9.46 1.78 12.71
CA ARG A 278 -9.63 2.50 13.97
C ARG A 278 -10.89 3.35 14.07
N SER A 279 -11.52 3.66 12.97
CA SER A 279 -12.74 4.46 12.93
C SER A 279 -13.95 3.74 12.34
N ALA A 280 -13.76 2.48 11.88
CA ALA A 280 -14.75 1.68 11.19
C ALA A 280 -15.43 2.44 10.03
N VAL A 281 -14.68 3.20 9.28
CA VAL A 281 -15.17 3.96 8.13
C VAL A 281 -14.67 3.32 6.84
N LEU A 282 -15.59 3.02 5.93
CA LEU A 282 -15.29 2.63 4.56
C LEU A 282 -15.63 3.82 3.65
N ALA A 283 -14.62 4.42 3.06
CA ALA A 283 -14.77 5.38 1.98
C ALA A 283 -14.55 4.65 0.65
N SER A 284 -15.50 4.74 -0.28
CA SER A 284 -15.41 4.02 -1.55
C SER A 284 -15.95 4.86 -2.72
N TRP A 285 -15.47 4.52 -3.91
CA TRP A 285 -15.82 5.20 -5.16
C TRP A 285 -15.93 4.16 -6.27
N PRO A 286 -16.94 4.27 -7.16
CA PRO A 286 -16.86 3.62 -8.46
C PRO A 286 -15.55 4.00 -9.16
N VAL A 287 -14.97 3.09 -9.93
CA VAL A 287 -13.66 3.32 -10.58
C VAL A 287 -13.68 4.58 -11.45
N ASP A 288 -14.76 4.81 -12.21
CA ASP A 288 -14.85 5.98 -13.08
C ASP A 288 -14.86 7.29 -12.28
N ASP A 289 -15.62 7.36 -11.18
CA ASP A 289 -15.65 8.51 -10.28
C ASP A 289 -14.30 8.74 -9.61
N TYR A 290 -13.65 7.66 -9.16
CA TYR A 290 -12.31 7.69 -8.58
C TYR A 290 -11.28 8.26 -9.55
N LEU A 291 -11.27 7.76 -10.79
CA LEU A 291 -10.37 8.24 -11.83
C LEU A 291 -10.68 9.68 -12.24
N ALA A 292 -11.96 10.05 -12.32
CA ALA A 292 -12.39 11.44 -12.60
C ALA A 292 -11.91 12.42 -11.52
N LEU A 293 -12.03 12.05 -10.22
CA LEU A 293 -11.51 12.85 -9.11
C LEU A 293 -9.99 13.06 -9.18
N LEU A 294 -9.25 12.10 -9.73
CA LEU A 294 -7.81 12.21 -9.97
C LEU A 294 -7.46 12.93 -11.28
N GLY A 295 -8.46 13.23 -12.11
CA GLY A 295 -8.28 13.91 -13.39
C GLY A 295 -7.75 13.00 -14.50
N ALA A 296 -8.07 11.72 -14.46
CA ALA A 296 -7.78 10.74 -15.52
C ALA A 296 -8.81 10.87 -16.65
N CYS A 297 -8.92 12.03 -17.25
CA CYS A 297 -9.95 12.34 -18.26
C CYS A 297 -9.52 12.01 -19.70
N ARG A 298 -8.36 11.41 -19.90
CA ARG A 298 -7.76 11.17 -21.23
C ARG A 298 -8.05 9.79 -21.77
N ARG A 299 -8.25 8.83 -20.88
CA ARG A 299 -8.39 7.41 -21.18
C ARG A 299 -9.31 6.78 -20.14
N ASP A 300 -10.06 5.79 -20.57
CA ASP A 300 -10.74 4.89 -19.65
C ASP A 300 -9.76 3.93 -18.96
N LEU A 301 -10.25 3.09 -18.04
CA LEU A 301 -9.41 2.17 -17.29
C LEU A 301 -8.73 1.14 -18.21
N ALA A 302 -9.43 0.62 -19.22
CA ALA A 302 -8.87 -0.37 -20.14
C ALA A 302 -7.72 0.20 -20.96
N GLU A 303 -7.88 1.41 -21.49
CA GLU A 303 -6.80 2.13 -22.18
C GLU A 303 -5.63 2.46 -21.25
N LEU A 304 -5.90 2.89 -19.99
CA LEU A 304 -4.87 3.16 -18.99
C LEU A 304 -4.05 1.90 -18.68
N ARG A 305 -4.72 0.76 -18.50
CA ARG A 305 -4.09 -0.56 -18.29
C ARG A 305 -3.22 -0.95 -19.47
N GLY A 306 -3.76 -0.84 -20.69
CA GLY A 306 -3.03 -1.19 -21.92
C GLY A 306 -1.77 -0.35 -22.10
N VAL A 307 -1.86 0.96 -21.98
CA VAL A 307 -0.71 1.88 -22.12
C VAL A 307 0.31 1.68 -20.99
N PHE A 308 -0.17 1.39 -19.77
CA PHE A 308 0.73 1.12 -18.65
C PHE A 308 1.46 -0.22 -18.83
N ALA A 309 0.79 -1.25 -19.29
CA ALA A 309 1.40 -2.55 -19.60
C ALA A 309 2.46 -2.41 -20.72
N GLU A 310 2.18 -1.65 -21.79
CA GLU A 310 3.13 -1.36 -22.85
C GLU A 310 4.37 -0.61 -22.32
N LEU A 311 4.17 0.38 -21.43
CA LEU A 311 5.28 1.09 -20.79
C LEU A 311 6.17 0.11 -20.00
N LEU A 312 5.57 -0.74 -19.18
CA LEU A 312 6.32 -1.70 -18.35
C LEU A 312 7.02 -2.77 -19.18
N THR A 313 6.44 -3.20 -20.30
CA THR A 313 7.09 -4.14 -21.25
C THR A 313 8.30 -3.51 -21.90
N GLY A 314 8.25 -2.20 -22.16
CA GLY A 314 9.38 -1.43 -22.73
C GLY A 314 10.46 -1.04 -21.72
N CYS A 315 10.25 -1.33 -20.42
CA CYS A 315 11.19 -1.08 -19.33
C CYS A 315 11.78 -2.39 -18.80
N ARG A 316 12.77 -2.26 -17.90
CA ARG A 316 13.31 -3.43 -17.19
C ARG A 316 12.42 -3.90 -16.03
N GLY A 317 11.15 -3.52 -16.01
CA GLY A 317 10.19 -3.88 -14.99
C GLY A 317 10.61 -3.43 -13.58
N GLN A 318 10.91 -4.40 -12.70
CA GLN A 318 11.30 -4.09 -11.32
C GLN A 318 12.60 -3.25 -11.21
N ALA A 319 13.52 -3.37 -12.17
CA ALA A 319 14.75 -2.57 -12.17
C ALA A 319 14.45 -1.09 -12.37
N ASP A 320 13.50 -0.76 -13.23
CA ASP A 320 13.09 0.62 -13.47
C ASP A 320 12.22 1.20 -12.35
N ALA A 321 11.69 0.34 -11.48
CA ALA A 321 10.99 0.75 -10.26
C ALA A 321 11.94 1.10 -9.11
N ARG A 322 13.25 0.86 -9.25
CA ARG A 322 14.24 1.12 -8.19
C ARG A 322 14.42 2.61 -7.95
N TYR A 323 14.76 2.93 -6.70
CA TYR A 323 15.04 4.30 -6.26
C TYR A 323 16.21 4.96 -7.01
N PHE A 324 17.20 4.16 -7.45
CA PHE A 324 18.42 4.60 -8.11
C PHE A 324 18.45 4.16 -9.58
N ALA A 325 17.44 4.53 -10.37
CA ALA A 325 17.48 4.33 -11.81
C ALA A 325 18.66 5.12 -12.42
N THR A 326 19.40 4.50 -13.36
CA THR A 326 20.47 5.16 -14.09
C THR A 326 19.92 6.29 -14.98
N ASP A 327 20.78 7.20 -15.43
CA ASP A 327 20.38 8.28 -16.33
C ASP A 327 19.88 7.75 -17.67
N GLU A 328 20.48 6.66 -18.17
CA GLU A 328 20.05 5.97 -19.39
C GLU A 328 18.66 5.38 -19.25
N GLU A 329 18.39 4.67 -18.14
CA GLU A 329 17.07 4.11 -17.83
C GLU A 329 16.03 5.23 -17.67
N THR A 330 16.39 6.32 -17.02
CA THR A 330 15.52 7.49 -16.84
C THR A 330 15.17 8.13 -18.18
N GLU A 331 16.15 8.26 -19.09
CA GLU A 331 15.93 8.80 -20.43
C GLU A 331 15.14 7.84 -21.31
N HIS A 332 15.36 6.54 -21.19
CA HIS A 332 14.58 5.51 -21.88
C HIS A 332 13.10 5.59 -21.49
N VAL A 333 12.79 5.61 -20.19
CA VAL A 333 11.43 5.78 -19.68
C VAL A 333 10.81 7.09 -20.15
N ARG A 334 11.59 8.17 -20.18
CA ARG A 334 11.12 9.47 -20.70
C ARG A 334 10.69 9.38 -22.17
N ARG A 335 11.48 8.72 -23.01
CA ARG A 335 11.16 8.52 -24.44
C ARG A 335 9.92 7.65 -24.62
N LEU A 336 9.78 6.56 -23.87
CA LEU A 336 8.58 5.72 -23.90
C LEU A 336 7.35 6.52 -23.51
N LEU A 337 7.39 7.27 -22.41
CA LEU A 337 6.28 8.10 -21.96
C LEU A 337 5.91 9.18 -22.98
N GLN A 338 6.88 9.75 -23.68
CA GLN A 338 6.61 10.72 -24.76
C GLN A 338 5.91 10.07 -25.96
N ARG A 339 6.36 8.87 -26.36
CA ARG A 339 5.73 8.10 -27.44
C ARG A 339 4.29 7.72 -27.11
N LEU A 340 4.05 7.31 -25.87
CA LEU A 340 2.73 6.87 -25.38
C LEU A 340 1.85 8.05 -24.91
N ALA A 341 2.35 9.30 -25.00
CA ALA A 341 1.58 10.46 -24.55
C ALA A 341 0.33 10.65 -25.40
N PRO A 342 -0.84 10.92 -24.79
CA PRO A 342 -2.02 11.29 -25.53
C PRO A 342 -1.78 12.63 -26.21
N VAL A 343 -2.17 12.73 -27.47
CA VAL A 343 -2.07 13.98 -28.23
C VAL A 343 -3.30 14.82 -27.93
N ALA A 344 -3.12 16.01 -27.36
CA ALA A 344 -4.20 16.95 -27.19
C ALA A 344 -4.61 17.48 -28.58
N GLY A 345 -5.91 17.36 -28.90
CA GLY A 345 -6.46 17.90 -30.13
C GLY A 345 -6.34 19.44 -30.22
N PRO A 346 -6.53 20.01 -31.40
CA PRO A 346 -6.60 21.47 -31.56
C PRO A 346 -7.67 22.06 -30.63
N GLY A 347 -7.37 23.15 -29.94
CA GLY A 347 -8.31 23.78 -29.00
C GLY A 347 -8.48 23.06 -27.65
N CYS A 348 -7.68 22.02 -27.38
CA CYS A 348 -7.71 21.31 -26.10
C CYS A 348 -6.53 21.71 -25.19
N CYS A 349 -6.75 21.58 -23.89
CA CYS A 349 -5.71 21.81 -22.88
C CYS A 349 -4.65 20.70 -22.94
N PRO A 350 -3.36 21.01 -23.06
CA PRO A 350 -2.29 19.99 -23.19
C PRO A 350 -2.07 19.18 -21.90
N VAL A 351 -2.67 19.61 -20.77
CA VAL A 351 -2.53 18.90 -19.48
C VAL A 351 -3.67 17.91 -19.27
N CYS A 352 -4.91 18.31 -19.47
CA CYS A 352 -6.08 17.45 -19.20
C CYS A 352 -6.84 17.06 -20.48
N THR A 353 -6.38 17.48 -21.66
CA THR A 353 -7.00 17.26 -22.98
C THR A 353 -8.45 17.76 -23.15
N GLN A 354 -9.04 18.34 -22.10
CA GLN A 354 -10.35 18.92 -22.19
C GLN A 354 -10.40 20.14 -23.13
N PRO A 355 -11.50 20.37 -23.82
CA PRO A 355 -11.66 21.56 -24.64
C PRO A 355 -11.37 22.84 -23.85
N LEU A 356 -10.72 23.79 -24.48
CA LEU A 356 -10.57 25.12 -23.90
C LEU A 356 -11.95 25.82 -23.92
N PRO A 357 -12.27 26.64 -22.89
CA PRO A 357 -13.53 27.38 -22.87
C PRO A 357 -13.69 28.21 -24.15
N GLU A 358 -14.87 28.22 -24.75
CA GLU A 358 -15.17 28.99 -25.98
C GLU A 358 -14.89 30.50 -25.85
N SER A 359 -15.03 31.02 -24.61
CA SER A 359 -14.68 32.39 -24.26
C SER A 359 -13.20 32.65 -24.09
N ALA A 360 -12.34 31.62 -24.30
CA ALA A 360 -10.92 31.75 -24.08
C ALA A 360 -10.28 32.65 -25.14
N HIS A 361 -9.53 33.64 -24.71
CA HIS A 361 -8.70 34.46 -25.61
C HIS A 361 -7.77 33.54 -26.43
N ARG A 362 -7.51 33.91 -27.73
CA ARG A 362 -6.70 33.09 -28.67
C ARG A 362 -5.32 32.67 -28.12
N THR A 363 -4.80 33.37 -27.12
CA THR A 363 -3.52 33.07 -26.47
C THR A 363 -3.64 32.09 -25.30
N ARG A 364 -4.86 31.67 -24.92
CA ARG A 364 -5.07 30.77 -23.79
C ARG A 364 -4.76 29.33 -24.19
N SER A 365 -3.72 28.77 -23.59
CA SER A 365 -3.27 27.39 -23.85
C SER A 365 -3.72 26.38 -22.77
N PHE A 366 -4.37 26.82 -21.68
CA PHE A 366 -4.76 25.98 -20.56
C PHE A 366 -6.19 26.30 -20.12
N CYS A 367 -6.97 25.26 -19.80
CA CYS A 367 -8.38 25.43 -19.37
C CYS A 367 -8.49 26.12 -18.01
N THR A 368 -7.54 25.90 -17.08
CA THR A 368 -7.54 26.46 -15.72
C THR A 368 -6.14 26.95 -15.31
N THR A 369 -6.08 27.80 -14.27
CA THR A 369 -4.83 28.22 -13.64
C THR A 369 -4.08 27.00 -13.08
N TRP A 370 -4.82 26.02 -12.55
CA TRP A 370 -4.23 24.77 -12.05
C TRP A 370 -3.51 24.01 -13.16
N CYS A 371 -4.13 23.80 -14.33
CA CYS A 371 -3.50 23.15 -15.48
C CYS A 371 -2.25 23.89 -15.93
N ARG A 372 -2.23 25.22 -15.89
CA ARG A 372 -1.06 26.04 -16.20
C ARG A 372 0.10 25.78 -15.23
N GLN A 373 -0.18 25.74 -13.92
CA GLN A 373 0.82 25.42 -12.90
C GLN A 373 1.32 23.98 -13.03
N ARG A 374 0.40 23.05 -13.25
CA ARG A 374 0.73 21.62 -13.46
C ARG A 374 1.60 21.42 -14.71
N ALA A 375 1.32 22.13 -15.79
CA ALA A 375 2.13 22.09 -17.00
C ALA A 375 3.61 22.45 -16.75
N GLN A 376 3.89 23.41 -15.88
CA GLN A 376 5.26 23.75 -15.50
C GLN A 376 5.98 22.61 -14.80
N VAL A 377 5.28 21.90 -13.90
CA VAL A 377 5.83 20.71 -13.22
C VAL A 377 6.09 19.59 -14.22
N LEU A 378 5.11 19.27 -15.06
CA LEU A 378 5.22 18.21 -16.07
C LEU A 378 6.32 18.51 -17.09
N ARG A 379 6.47 19.77 -17.52
CA ARG A 379 7.55 20.19 -18.41
C ARG A 379 8.93 20.03 -17.78
N ARG A 380 9.09 20.45 -16.51
CA ARG A 380 10.35 20.24 -15.78
C ARG A 380 10.74 18.78 -15.66
N ARG A 381 9.77 17.89 -15.61
CA ARG A 381 9.96 16.43 -15.56
C ARG A 381 10.09 15.79 -16.95
N GLY A 382 10.02 16.57 -18.03
CA GLY A 382 10.06 16.06 -19.40
C GLY A 382 8.82 15.27 -19.82
N LEU A 383 7.68 15.45 -19.13
CA LEU A 383 6.42 14.74 -19.39
C LEU A 383 5.46 15.54 -20.31
N LEU A 384 5.76 16.78 -20.61
CA LEU A 384 5.07 17.60 -21.62
C LEU A 384 6.08 18.23 -22.55
N PRO A 385 5.76 18.36 -23.88
CA PRO A 385 6.61 19.06 -24.83
C PRO A 385 6.84 20.54 -24.45
N GLY A 386 7.96 21.11 -24.89
CA GLY A 386 8.29 22.53 -24.69
C GLY A 386 8.82 22.90 -23.30
N GLY A 387 9.24 21.92 -22.50
CA GLY A 387 10.00 22.16 -21.27
C GLY A 387 11.51 22.29 -21.53
N PRO A 388 12.29 22.87 -20.60
CA PRO A 388 13.73 22.81 -20.66
C PRO A 388 14.18 21.35 -20.68
N VAL A 389 15.19 21.04 -21.49
CA VAL A 389 15.85 19.73 -21.48
C VAL A 389 16.29 19.46 -20.04
N PRO A 390 15.95 18.32 -19.43
CA PRO A 390 16.43 17.99 -18.10
C PRO A 390 17.96 18.05 -18.10
N LEU A 391 18.53 18.86 -17.23
CA LEU A 391 19.98 18.90 -17.05
C LEU A 391 20.43 17.54 -16.53
N LEU A 392 21.49 16.99 -17.11
CA LEU A 392 22.08 15.73 -16.66
C LEU A 392 22.38 15.79 -15.15
N PRO A 393 22.18 14.70 -14.40
CA PRO A 393 22.54 14.65 -13.00
C PRO A 393 24.02 15.03 -12.81
N GLY A 394 24.27 16.05 -12.01
CA GLY A 394 25.62 16.55 -11.78
C GLY A 394 25.87 17.98 -12.24
N SER A 395 24.95 18.61 -12.98
CA SER A 395 25.06 20.04 -13.26
C SER A 395 24.84 20.86 -11.96
N ARG A 396 25.61 21.95 -11.84
CA ARG A 396 25.61 22.83 -10.64
C ARG A 396 24.22 23.36 -10.24
N ARG A 397 23.22 23.35 -11.15
CA ARG A 397 21.84 23.80 -10.89
C ARG A 397 20.94 22.73 -10.28
N GLU A 398 21.19 21.44 -10.49
CA GLU A 398 20.41 20.39 -9.83
C GLU A 398 20.76 20.26 -8.34
N ARG A 399 21.99 20.61 -7.93
CA ARG A 399 22.40 20.61 -6.52
C ARG A 399 21.74 21.69 -5.67
N GLN A 400 21.20 22.73 -6.28
CA GLN A 400 20.50 23.81 -5.56
C GLN A 400 18.98 23.63 -5.46
N SER A 401 18.40 22.61 -6.13
CA SER A 401 16.95 22.37 -6.17
C SER A 401 16.51 21.06 -5.49
N LEU A 402 17.41 20.37 -4.80
CA LEU A 402 17.02 19.32 -3.86
C LEU A 402 16.46 20.01 -2.61
N PRO A 403 15.20 19.75 -2.23
CA PRO A 403 14.75 20.16 -0.91
C PRO A 403 15.64 19.47 0.14
N ASP A 404 16.04 20.21 1.15
CA ASP A 404 16.65 19.71 2.40
C ASP A 404 15.62 18.83 3.16
N ASP A 405 15.37 17.62 2.65
CA ASP A 405 14.72 16.54 3.39
C ASP A 405 15.80 15.61 3.95
N ALA A 406 16.73 16.18 4.66
CA ALA A 406 17.68 15.47 5.48
C ALA A 406 17.50 15.85 6.95
N ASP A 407 16.35 15.52 7.51
CA ASP A 407 16.26 15.21 8.94
C ASP A 407 16.79 13.78 9.16
N ILE A 408 18.06 13.58 8.86
CA ILE A 408 18.84 12.52 9.48
C ILE A 408 19.13 13.00 10.89
N VAL A 409 18.32 12.51 11.83
CA VAL A 409 18.60 12.58 13.27
C VAL A 409 20.02 12.02 13.50
N SER A 410 20.96 12.91 13.71
CA SER A 410 22.29 12.55 14.22
C SER A 410 22.14 12.12 15.68
N LEU A 411 22.09 10.83 15.91
CA LEU A 411 22.31 10.23 17.23
C LEU A 411 23.78 10.42 17.61
N THR A 412 24.13 11.58 18.12
CA THR A 412 25.37 11.75 18.89
C THR A 412 25.15 11.20 20.29
N ALA A 413 25.80 10.10 20.58
CA ALA A 413 25.96 9.54 21.91
C ALA A 413 26.46 10.64 22.90
N ARG A 414 25.64 10.98 23.87
CA ARG A 414 26.09 11.64 25.10
C ARG A 414 26.46 10.57 26.11
N THR A 415 27.75 10.38 26.33
CA THR A 415 28.30 9.68 27.49
C THR A 415 28.00 10.48 28.76
N PRO A 416 27.47 9.87 29.84
CA PRO A 416 27.34 10.55 31.13
C PRO A 416 28.70 10.59 31.85
N ARG A 417 28.99 11.72 32.42
CA ARG A 417 29.95 11.83 33.56
C ARG A 417 29.16 11.68 34.84
#